data_b5c050e0c648866ad63dd06bb7528c0a
#
_entry.id   b5c050e0c648866ad63dd06bb7528c0a
#
_cell.length_a   1.000
_cell.length_b   1.000
_cell.length_c   1.000
_cell.angle_alpha   90.00
_cell.angle_beta   90.00
_cell.angle_gamma   90.00
#
_symmetry.space_group_name_H-M   'P 1'
#
loop_
_entity.id
_entity.type
_entity.pdbx_description
1 polymer ?
#
loop_
_entity_poly.entity_id
_entity_poly.type
_entity_poly.pdbx_seq_one_letter_code
_entity_poly.pdbx_strand_id
1 'polypeptide(L)'
;MKLSTIDIALVAIFAAFQALLSVFPFTLTVGVSGQITLGVIGGPLMGILLGPIVGSLAALIGSAVGVLLNPGGALFGAFSIIPPFIGAFSAGCMKIRRGYVAGAVMLGSLIVFYAHPSGREAYFYPWLHIIAIFVAFSPLAYFAGSTFRSSRILKPVFGIVVAAFIGILADHISGSALAIWYFSPALAAPIWNSILLIYPIERLVAVGLASAITIPAYSSLKKAKLLDFRDKT
;
A
#
# COMPACT_ATOMS: atom_id res chain seq x y z
N MET A 1 21.23 5.47 7.85
CA MET A 1 20.94 6.36 6.70
C MET A 1 20.55 7.72 7.25
N LYS A 2 21.24 8.78 6.86
CA LYS A 2 20.86 10.15 7.24
C LYS A 2 19.88 10.67 6.20
N LEU A 3 18.70 11.16 6.65
CA LEU A 3 17.75 11.84 5.75
C LEU A 3 18.34 13.20 5.36
N SER A 4 18.25 13.52 4.07
CA SER A 4 18.63 14.85 3.57
C SER A 4 17.53 15.87 3.88
N THR A 5 17.83 17.17 3.80
CA THR A 5 16.84 18.24 3.93
C THR A 5 15.70 18.09 2.90
N ILE A 6 16.06 17.64 1.69
CA ILE A 6 15.07 17.36 0.64
C ILE A 6 14.14 16.20 1.03
N ASP A 7 14.68 15.13 1.62
CA ASP A 7 13.87 14.01 2.09
C ASP A 7 12.87 14.46 3.16
N ILE A 8 13.31 15.30 4.11
CA ILE A 8 12.45 15.85 5.17
C ILE A 8 11.32 16.70 4.56
N ALA A 9 11.65 17.57 3.59
CA ALA A 9 10.65 18.39 2.89
C ALA A 9 9.65 17.51 2.12
N LEU A 10 10.12 16.47 1.42
CA LEU A 10 9.26 15.54 0.71
C LEU A 10 8.36 14.75 1.68
N VAL A 11 8.89 14.28 2.81
CA VAL A 11 8.08 13.63 3.86
C VAL A 11 6.97 14.56 4.32
N ALA A 12 7.26 15.84 4.60
CA ALA A 12 6.24 16.79 5.07
C ALA A 12 5.14 17.04 4.01
N ILE A 13 5.52 17.28 2.76
CA ILE A 13 4.57 17.53 1.66
C ILE A 13 3.69 16.30 1.42
N PHE A 14 4.28 15.13 1.31
CA PHE A 14 3.52 13.91 1.04
C PHE A 14 2.75 13.40 2.26
N ALA A 15 3.19 13.69 3.49
CA ALA A 15 2.40 13.44 4.69
C ALA A 15 1.13 14.31 4.72
N ALA A 16 1.24 15.59 4.36
CA ALA A 16 0.05 16.46 4.24
C ALA A 16 -0.90 15.95 3.16
N PHE A 17 -0.37 15.47 2.02
CA PHE A 17 -1.19 14.85 0.97
C PHE A 17 -1.88 13.58 1.46
N GLN A 18 -1.18 12.69 2.19
CA GLN A 18 -1.77 11.49 2.78
C GLN A 18 -2.87 11.82 3.80
N ALA A 19 -2.63 12.81 4.67
CA ALA A 19 -3.63 13.27 5.64
C ALA A 19 -4.91 13.74 4.93
N LEU A 20 -4.76 14.50 3.85
CA LEU A 20 -5.89 14.94 3.02
C LEU A 20 -6.64 13.74 2.43
N LEU A 21 -5.94 12.79 1.81
CA LEU A 21 -6.57 11.59 1.24
C LEU A 21 -7.30 10.75 2.30
N SER A 22 -6.81 10.74 3.55
CA SER A 22 -7.40 10.00 4.66
C SER A 22 -8.72 10.60 5.15
N VAL A 23 -8.99 11.88 4.86
CA VAL A 23 -10.24 12.55 5.22
C VAL A 23 -11.35 12.28 4.20
N PHE A 24 -11.01 12.08 2.92
CA PHE A 24 -12.00 11.83 1.89
C PHE A 24 -12.48 10.37 1.93
N PRO A 25 -13.80 10.13 2.15
CA PRO A 25 -14.35 8.78 2.10
C PRO A 25 -14.29 8.26 0.67
N PHE A 26 -13.75 7.08 0.51
CA PHE A 26 -13.87 6.28 -0.70
C PHE A 26 -14.82 5.14 -0.36
N THR A 27 -16.09 5.39 -0.50
CA THR A 27 -17.12 4.41 -0.18
C THR A 27 -17.36 3.46 -1.34
N LEU A 28 -16.56 2.42 -1.43
CA LEU A 28 -17.00 1.16 -2.02
C LEU A 28 -17.45 0.29 -0.83
N THR A 29 -18.64 0.59 -0.29
CA THR A 29 -19.22 -0.19 0.80
C THR A 29 -19.84 -1.45 0.21
N VAL A 30 -19.20 -2.58 0.42
CA VAL A 30 -19.86 -3.86 0.22
C VAL A 30 -19.69 -4.68 1.51
N GLY A 31 -20.78 -4.87 2.21
CA GLY A 31 -20.96 -5.92 3.20
C GLY A 31 -20.53 -5.62 4.64
N VAL A 32 -19.73 -4.59 4.92
CA VAL A 32 -19.35 -4.16 6.28
C VAL A 32 -19.46 -2.65 6.36
N SER A 33 -20.05 -2.13 7.43
CA SER A 33 -20.17 -0.69 7.69
C SER A 33 -18.79 -0.08 8.07
N GLY A 34 -17.89 0.02 7.09
CA GLY A 34 -16.59 0.65 7.22
C GLY A 34 -16.34 1.57 6.03
N GLN A 35 -15.88 2.78 6.29
CA GLN A 35 -15.47 3.69 5.24
C GLN A 35 -14.00 3.43 4.91
N ILE A 36 -13.71 2.94 3.69
CA ILE A 36 -12.36 2.95 3.16
C ILE A 36 -12.11 4.38 2.67
N THR A 37 -11.01 4.98 3.09
CA THR A 37 -10.61 6.32 2.63
C THR A 37 -9.75 6.24 1.38
N LEU A 38 -9.63 7.36 0.64
CA LEU A 38 -8.67 7.48 -0.46
C LEU A 38 -7.22 7.30 0.00
N GLY A 39 -6.97 7.28 1.30
CA GLY A 39 -5.66 6.97 1.91
C GLY A 39 -5.04 5.66 1.44
N VAL A 40 -5.86 4.68 1.04
CA VAL A 40 -5.38 3.40 0.47
C VAL A 40 -4.53 3.58 -0.80
N ILE A 41 -4.78 4.64 -1.57
CA ILE A 41 -4.04 4.96 -2.80
C ILE A 41 -2.73 5.68 -2.46
N GLY A 42 -2.74 6.52 -1.43
CA GLY A 42 -1.62 7.38 -1.06
C GLY A 42 -0.38 6.61 -0.61
N GLY A 43 -0.54 5.56 0.19
CA GLY A 43 0.58 4.74 0.65
C GLY A 43 1.44 4.21 -0.51
N PRO A 44 0.89 3.39 -1.41
CA PRO A 44 1.64 2.87 -2.56
C PRO A 44 2.22 3.96 -3.46
N LEU A 45 1.48 5.05 -3.71
CA LEU A 45 1.95 6.21 -4.46
C LEU A 45 3.24 6.77 -3.86
N MET A 46 3.25 7.01 -2.55
CA MET A 46 4.43 7.55 -1.85
C MET A 46 5.60 6.56 -1.88
N GLY A 47 5.35 5.28 -1.71
CA GLY A 47 6.37 4.24 -1.84
C GLY A 47 7.03 4.25 -3.21
N ILE A 48 6.24 4.34 -4.29
CA ILE A 48 6.72 4.38 -5.66
C ILE A 48 7.51 5.67 -5.93
N LEU A 49 7.01 6.81 -5.52
CA LEU A 49 7.66 8.10 -5.78
C LEU A 49 8.92 8.28 -4.91
N LEU A 50 8.81 8.02 -3.62
CA LEU A 50 9.81 8.38 -2.62
C LEU A 50 10.68 7.20 -2.16
N GLY A 51 10.40 5.98 -2.61
CA GLY A 51 11.09 4.76 -2.17
C GLY A 51 10.64 4.27 -0.78
N PRO A 52 11.22 3.13 -0.30
CA PRO A 52 10.64 2.40 0.82
C PRO A 52 10.67 3.18 2.14
N ILE A 53 11.75 3.90 2.45
CA ILE A 53 11.90 4.55 3.76
C ILE A 53 11.19 5.90 3.79
N VAL A 54 11.49 6.79 2.84
CA VAL A 54 10.92 8.14 2.85
C VAL A 54 9.42 8.09 2.56
N GLY A 55 9.00 7.21 1.62
CA GLY A 55 7.59 6.99 1.31
C GLY A 55 6.79 6.43 2.49
N SER A 56 7.35 5.44 3.20
CA SER A 56 6.67 4.87 4.37
C SER A 56 6.60 5.83 5.56
N LEU A 57 7.64 6.66 5.78
CA LEU A 57 7.60 7.72 6.78
C LEU A 57 6.53 8.77 6.46
N ALA A 58 6.43 9.19 5.19
CA ALA A 58 5.37 10.10 4.76
C ALA A 58 3.97 9.51 4.96
N ALA A 59 3.79 8.23 4.58
CA ALA A 59 2.54 7.52 4.79
C ALA A 59 2.19 7.39 6.28
N LEU A 60 3.16 7.05 7.14
CA LEU A 60 2.98 6.90 8.57
C LEU A 60 2.53 8.22 9.22
N ILE A 61 3.28 9.30 8.98
CA ILE A 61 2.99 10.61 9.55
C ILE A 61 1.66 11.14 9.02
N GLY A 62 1.43 11.05 7.71
CA GLY A 62 0.20 11.53 7.10
C GLY A 62 -1.03 10.75 7.55
N SER A 63 -0.93 9.43 7.71
CA SER A 63 -2.01 8.62 8.26
C SER A 63 -2.26 8.91 9.74
N ALA A 64 -1.21 9.18 10.54
CA ALA A 64 -1.37 9.60 11.92
C ALA A 64 -2.13 10.92 12.02
N VAL A 65 -1.80 11.91 11.20
CA VAL A 65 -2.54 13.16 11.11
C VAL A 65 -3.97 12.89 10.62
N GLY A 66 -4.15 12.02 9.63
CA GLY A 66 -5.47 11.63 9.11
C GLY A 66 -6.38 11.02 10.19
N VAL A 67 -5.84 10.15 11.06
CA VAL A 67 -6.56 9.59 12.22
C VAL A 67 -7.01 10.67 13.19
N LEU A 68 -6.17 11.68 13.42
CA LEU A 68 -6.52 12.81 14.30
C LEU A 68 -7.59 13.72 13.69
N LEU A 69 -7.56 13.93 12.37
CA LEU A 69 -8.52 14.78 11.66
C LEU A 69 -9.87 14.09 11.42
N ASN A 70 -9.87 12.77 11.24
CA ASN A 70 -11.06 11.97 10.99
C ASN A 70 -11.03 10.66 11.79
N PRO A 71 -11.24 10.73 13.13
CA PRO A 71 -11.25 9.54 13.98
C PRO A 71 -12.30 8.51 13.58
N GLY A 72 -13.45 8.96 13.04
CA GLY A 72 -14.54 8.09 12.57
C GLY A 72 -14.18 7.24 11.34
N GLY A 73 -13.21 7.68 10.54
CA GLY A 73 -12.65 6.92 9.41
C GLY A 73 -11.53 5.98 9.80
N ALA A 74 -11.04 6.04 11.04
CA ALA A 74 -9.95 5.21 11.53
C ALA A 74 -10.49 3.90 12.13
N LEU A 75 -10.73 2.90 11.28
CA LEU A 75 -11.33 1.60 11.65
C LEU A 75 -10.66 0.91 12.85
N PHE A 76 -9.35 1.05 12.97
CA PHE A 76 -8.54 0.42 14.03
C PHE A 76 -7.99 1.44 15.02
N GLY A 77 -8.64 2.60 15.15
CA GLY A 77 -8.12 3.72 15.96
C GLY A 77 -6.68 4.07 15.57
N ALA A 78 -5.77 4.18 16.54
CA ALA A 78 -4.37 4.50 16.28
C ALA A 78 -3.64 3.46 15.38
N PHE A 79 -4.06 2.20 15.36
CA PHE A 79 -3.46 1.17 14.52
C PHE A 79 -3.77 1.32 13.04
N SER A 80 -4.71 2.20 12.65
CA SER A 80 -5.03 2.49 11.25
C SER A 80 -3.86 3.10 10.45
N ILE A 81 -2.78 3.50 11.11
CA ILE A 81 -1.55 3.98 10.49
C ILE A 81 -0.69 2.85 9.90
N ILE A 82 -0.87 1.60 10.37
CA ILE A 82 -0.02 0.46 10.00
C ILE A 82 -0.22 0.03 8.53
N PRO A 83 -1.45 -0.17 8.03
CA PRO A 83 -1.65 -0.62 6.66
C PRO A 83 -1.05 0.33 5.61
N PRO A 84 -1.29 1.66 5.62
CA PRO A 84 -0.68 2.57 4.66
C PRO A 84 0.84 2.62 4.74
N PHE A 85 1.42 2.50 5.94
CA PHE A 85 2.86 2.38 6.13
C PHE A 85 3.42 1.13 5.43
N ILE A 86 2.79 -0.04 5.65
CA ILE A 86 3.19 -1.32 5.03
C ILE A 86 3.01 -1.26 3.52
N GLY A 87 1.92 -0.68 3.03
CA GLY A 87 1.67 -0.49 1.60
C GLY A 87 2.74 0.36 0.93
N ALA A 88 3.09 1.51 1.53
CA ALA A 88 4.14 2.39 1.05
C ALA A 88 5.52 1.71 1.06
N PHE A 89 5.87 1.03 2.15
CA PHE A 89 7.11 0.30 2.26
C PHE A 89 7.24 -0.78 1.18
N SER A 90 6.20 -1.58 0.99
CA SER A 90 6.17 -2.67 0.02
C SER A 90 6.27 -2.17 -1.42
N ALA A 91 5.51 -1.14 -1.79
CA ALA A 91 5.60 -0.50 -3.11
C ALA A 91 6.98 0.12 -3.36
N GLY A 92 7.58 0.73 -2.34
CA GLY A 92 8.94 1.26 -2.40
C GLY A 92 10.01 0.18 -2.58
N CYS A 93 9.84 -0.98 -1.91
CA CYS A 93 10.72 -2.14 -2.10
C CYS A 93 10.65 -2.67 -3.54
N MET A 94 9.47 -2.66 -4.17
CA MET A 94 9.32 -3.00 -5.59
C MET A 94 10.12 -2.07 -6.48
N LYS A 95 10.06 -0.75 -6.25
CA LYS A 95 10.82 0.26 -7.01
C LYS A 95 12.32 -0.02 -6.99
N ILE A 96 12.88 -0.41 -5.86
CA ILE A 96 14.32 -0.68 -5.71
C ILE A 96 14.73 -2.13 -5.99
N ARG A 97 13.85 -2.92 -6.66
CA ARG A 97 14.07 -4.33 -7.04
C ARG A 97 14.22 -5.29 -5.85
N ARG A 98 13.64 -4.93 -4.71
CA ARG A 98 13.60 -5.79 -3.51
C ARG A 98 12.19 -6.34 -3.27
N GLY A 99 11.56 -6.86 -4.34
CA GLY A 99 10.21 -7.44 -4.26
C GLY A 99 10.10 -8.53 -3.20
N TYR A 100 11.15 -9.33 -3.00
CA TYR A 100 11.21 -10.37 -1.97
C TYR A 100 11.00 -9.82 -0.55
N VAL A 101 11.42 -8.57 -0.27
CA VAL A 101 11.15 -7.92 1.04
C VAL A 101 9.67 -7.60 1.17
N ALA A 102 9.03 -7.07 0.12
CA ALA A 102 7.60 -6.84 0.11
C ALA A 102 6.82 -8.16 0.27
N GLY A 103 7.25 -9.22 -0.45
CA GLY A 103 6.69 -10.56 -0.32
C GLY A 103 6.80 -11.13 1.09
N ALA A 104 7.95 -10.95 1.76
CA ALA A 104 8.15 -11.39 3.14
C ALA A 104 7.24 -10.65 4.14
N VAL A 105 7.06 -9.33 3.98
CA VAL A 105 6.13 -8.54 4.80
C VAL A 105 4.69 -8.99 4.61
N MET A 106 4.27 -9.21 3.36
CA MET A 106 2.93 -9.73 3.05
C MET A 106 2.72 -11.13 3.62
N LEU A 107 3.72 -12.01 3.50
CA LEU A 107 3.67 -13.37 4.07
C LEU A 107 3.55 -13.31 5.60
N GLY A 108 4.30 -12.43 6.26
CA GLY A 108 4.16 -12.20 7.70
C GLY A 108 2.75 -11.78 8.09
N SER A 109 2.15 -10.84 7.36
CA SER A 109 0.77 -10.40 7.58
C SER A 109 -0.24 -11.55 7.33
N LEU A 110 -0.01 -12.37 6.31
CA LEU A 110 -0.83 -13.55 6.01
C LEU A 110 -0.75 -14.60 7.13
N ILE A 111 0.44 -14.84 7.68
CA ILE A 111 0.64 -15.73 8.82
C ILE A 111 -0.14 -15.21 10.05
N VAL A 112 -0.08 -13.91 10.33
CA VAL A 112 -0.83 -13.29 11.42
C VAL A 112 -2.34 -13.45 11.21
N PHE A 113 -2.84 -13.31 9.97
CA PHE A 113 -4.24 -13.54 9.65
C PHE A 113 -4.65 -15.00 9.93
N TYR A 114 -3.88 -15.98 9.45
CA TYR A 114 -4.16 -17.40 9.66
C TYR A 114 -3.88 -17.90 11.08
N ALA A 115 -3.14 -17.16 11.89
CA ALA A 115 -2.96 -17.48 13.31
C ALA A 115 -4.29 -17.41 14.08
N HIS A 116 -5.24 -16.56 13.62
CA HIS A 116 -6.58 -16.48 14.20
C HIS A 116 -7.48 -17.63 13.75
N PRO A 117 -8.34 -18.22 14.64
CA PRO A 117 -9.26 -19.30 14.28
C PRO A 117 -10.15 -18.96 13.07
N SER A 118 -10.81 -17.80 13.08
CA SER A 118 -11.65 -17.36 11.95
C SER A 118 -10.88 -17.17 10.64
N GLY A 119 -9.57 -16.87 10.72
CA GLY A 119 -8.71 -16.78 9.53
C GLY A 119 -8.46 -18.16 8.91
N ARG A 120 -8.29 -19.19 9.75
CA ARG A 120 -8.16 -20.58 9.27
C ARG A 120 -9.45 -21.11 8.64
N GLU A 121 -10.60 -20.73 9.19
CA GLU A 121 -11.91 -21.07 8.62
C GLU A 121 -12.19 -20.31 7.32
N ALA A 122 -11.66 -19.09 7.18
CA ALA A 122 -11.78 -18.26 5.97
C ALA A 122 -10.57 -18.44 5.02
N TYR A 123 -10.10 -19.68 4.86
CA TYR A 123 -8.84 -19.99 4.19
C TYR A 123 -8.76 -19.55 2.72
N PHE A 124 -9.88 -19.42 2.02
CA PHE A 124 -9.90 -18.93 0.64
C PHE A 124 -9.84 -17.39 0.53
N TYR A 125 -10.21 -16.66 1.60
CA TYR A 125 -10.29 -15.21 1.54
C TYR A 125 -9.03 -14.56 0.96
N PRO A 126 -7.79 -14.85 1.38
CA PRO A 126 -6.62 -14.11 0.91
C PRO A 126 -6.05 -14.59 -0.43
N TRP A 127 -6.85 -15.20 -1.31
CA TRP A 127 -6.36 -15.77 -2.57
C TRP A 127 -5.61 -14.77 -3.46
N LEU A 128 -6.10 -13.52 -3.58
CA LEU A 128 -5.44 -12.48 -4.38
C LEU A 128 -4.13 -12.02 -3.73
N HIS A 129 -4.06 -12.02 -2.39
CA HIS A 129 -2.82 -11.71 -1.66
C HIS A 129 -1.77 -12.80 -1.87
N ILE A 130 -2.19 -14.06 -1.93
CA ILE A 130 -1.30 -15.19 -2.24
C ILE A 130 -0.70 -15.01 -3.64
N ILE A 131 -1.51 -14.63 -4.64
CA ILE A 131 -1.00 -14.31 -5.98
C ILE A 131 0.00 -13.15 -5.91
N ALA A 132 -0.30 -12.09 -5.16
CA ALA A 132 0.61 -10.96 -5.02
C ALA A 132 1.94 -11.35 -4.34
N ILE A 133 1.91 -12.23 -3.34
CA ILE A 133 3.11 -12.78 -2.70
C ILE A 133 3.95 -13.55 -3.72
N PHE A 134 3.34 -14.41 -4.55
CA PHE A 134 4.04 -15.11 -5.61
C PHE A 134 4.65 -14.14 -6.63
N VAL A 135 3.93 -13.09 -7.04
CA VAL A 135 4.46 -12.04 -7.91
C VAL A 135 5.66 -11.36 -7.26
N ALA A 136 5.59 -11.00 -5.97
CA ALA A 136 6.65 -10.31 -5.24
C ALA A 136 7.95 -11.13 -5.13
N PHE A 137 7.84 -12.46 -5.01
CA PHE A 137 9.00 -13.37 -5.00
C PHE A 137 9.47 -13.79 -6.41
N SER A 138 8.71 -13.50 -7.45
CA SER A 138 9.02 -13.93 -8.81
C SER A 138 10.02 -13.01 -9.51
N PRO A 139 10.65 -13.46 -10.61
CA PRO A 139 11.45 -12.62 -11.50
C PRO A 139 10.70 -11.41 -12.05
N LEU A 140 9.35 -11.48 -12.13
CA LEU A 140 8.50 -10.38 -12.57
C LEU A 140 8.68 -9.13 -11.69
N ALA A 141 8.80 -9.30 -10.37
CA ALA A 141 9.06 -8.21 -9.43
C ALA A 141 10.40 -7.52 -9.70
N TYR A 142 11.45 -8.30 -9.97
CA TYR A 142 12.76 -7.76 -10.33
C TYR A 142 12.71 -7.01 -11.66
N PHE A 143 12.04 -7.59 -12.67
CA PHE A 143 11.85 -6.95 -13.98
C PHE A 143 11.06 -5.66 -13.84
N ALA A 144 9.94 -5.66 -13.12
CA ALA A 144 9.13 -4.48 -12.84
C ALA A 144 9.97 -3.36 -12.19
N GLY A 145 10.75 -3.68 -11.16
CA GLY A 145 11.64 -2.74 -10.50
C GLY A 145 12.76 -2.21 -11.41
N SER A 146 13.21 -3.01 -12.39
CA SER A 146 14.24 -2.57 -13.33
C SER A 146 13.75 -1.48 -14.29
N THR A 147 12.44 -1.42 -14.56
CA THR A 147 11.85 -0.43 -15.47
C THR A 147 12.00 1.01 -14.97
N PHE A 148 12.08 1.23 -13.66
CA PHE A 148 12.28 2.56 -13.05
C PHE A 148 13.63 3.19 -13.43
N ARG A 149 14.64 2.38 -13.75
CA ARG A 149 15.97 2.84 -14.18
C ARG A 149 16.05 3.21 -15.66
N SER A 150 14.99 2.95 -16.42
CA SER A 150 14.97 3.26 -17.85
C SER A 150 14.93 4.76 -18.11
N SER A 151 15.71 5.23 -19.09
CA SER A 151 15.62 6.60 -19.61
C SER A 151 14.29 6.88 -20.33
N ARG A 152 13.62 5.86 -20.86
CA ARG A 152 12.33 6.00 -21.57
C ARG A 152 11.22 6.27 -20.56
N ILE A 153 10.38 7.29 -20.84
CA ILE A 153 9.29 7.72 -19.94
C ILE A 153 8.20 6.65 -19.78
N LEU A 154 7.92 5.87 -20.82
CA LEU A 154 6.84 4.86 -20.80
C LEU A 154 7.23 3.52 -20.15
N LYS A 155 8.53 3.20 -20.04
CA LYS A 155 8.93 1.92 -19.44
C LYS A 155 8.53 1.80 -17.97
N PRO A 156 8.64 2.84 -17.12
CA PRO A 156 8.20 2.76 -15.72
C PRO A 156 6.72 2.46 -15.50
N VAL A 157 5.86 2.66 -16.51
CA VAL A 157 4.41 2.39 -16.39
C VAL A 157 4.14 0.97 -15.89
N PHE A 158 4.78 -0.02 -16.50
CA PHE A 158 4.65 -1.41 -16.05
C PHE A 158 5.13 -1.59 -14.60
N GLY A 159 6.29 -1.03 -14.26
CA GLY A 159 6.82 -1.07 -12.89
C GLY A 159 5.89 -0.40 -11.88
N ILE A 160 5.27 0.74 -12.25
CA ILE A 160 4.32 1.46 -11.41
C ILE A 160 3.08 0.60 -11.13
N VAL A 161 2.49 -0.02 -12.17
CA VAL A 161 1.30 -0.88 -12.01
C VAL A 161 1.59 -2.06 -11.10
N VAL A 162 2.72 -2.77 -11.33
CA VAL A 162 3.08 -3.92 -10.49
C VAL A 162 3.42 -3.48 -9.06
N ALA A 163 4.12 -2.36 -8.87
CA ALA A 163 4.42 -1.85 -7.54
C ALA A 163 3.16 -1.36 -6.80
N ALA A 164 2.21 -0.73 -7.50
CA ALA A 164 0.92 -0.35 -6.94
C ALA A 164 0.10 -1.59 -6.53
N PHE A 165 0.08 -2.63 -7.36
CA PHE A 165 -0.58 -3.90 -7.05
C PHE A 165 -0.04 -4.52 -5.76
N ILE A 166 1.28 -4.65 -5.65
CA ILE A 166 1.92 -5.20 -4.44
C ILE A 166 1.67 -4.30 -3.24
N GLY A 167 1.81 -2.97 -3.38
CA GLY A 167 1.62 -2.03 -2.28
C GLY A 167 0.18 -2.02 -1.74
N ILE A 168 -0.82 -2.00 -2.62
CA ILE A 168 -2.24 -2.03 -2.24
C ILE A 168 -2.61 -3.35 -1.57
N LEU A 169 -2.10 -4.47 -2.06
CA LEU A 169 -2.38 -5.76 -1.43
C LEU A 169 -1.59 -5.97 -0.13
N ALA A 170 -0.42 -5.37 0.01
CA ALA A 170 0.31 -5.34 1.28
C ALA A 170 -0.40 -4.51 2.35
N ASP A 171 -0.91 -3.33 1.97
CA ASP A 171 -1.80 -2.52 2.82
C ASP A 171 -3.02 -3.35 3.25
N HIS A 172 -3.71 -3.97 2.30
CA HIS A 172 -4.94 -4.70 2.56
C HIS A 172 -4.74 -5.94 3.42
N ILE A 173 -3.72 -6.78 3.17
CA ILE A 173 -3.50 -7.98 4.00
C ILE A 173 -3.08 -7.61 5.43
N SER A 174 -2.30 -6.53 5.60
CA SER A 174 -1.95 -6.05 6.93
C SER A 174 -3.15 -5.48 7.67
N GLY A 175 -4.03 -4.77 6.96
CA GLY A 175 -5.33 -4.33 7.48
C GLY A 175 -6.25 -5.49 7.86
N SER A 176 -6.31 -6.52 7.01
CA SER A 176 -7.09 -7.73 7.30
C SER A 176 -6.55 -8.50 8.52
N ALA A 177 -5.22 -8.59 8.64
CA ALA A 177 -4.57 -9.18 9.79
C ALA A 177 -4.87 -8.40 11.08
N LEU A 178 -4.88 -7.07 11.03
CA LEU A 178 -5.31 -6.24 12.16
C LEU A 178 -6.79 -6.41 12.47
N ALA A 179 -7.65 -6.38 11.43
CA ALA A 179 -9.09 -6.44 11.58
C ALA A 179 -9.55 -7.71 12.29
N ILE A 180 -9.01 -8.87 11.91
CA ILE A 180 -9.44 -10.15 12.46
C ILE A 180 -9.16 -10.28 13.96
N TRP A 181 -8.09 -9.64 14.44
CA TRP A 181 -7.74 -9.60 15.87
C TRP A 181 -8.45 -8.46 16.60
N TYR A 182 -8.57 -7.29 15.99
CA TYR A 182 -9.13 -6.09 16.61
C TYR A 182 -10.65 -6.21 16.84
N PHE A 183 -11.36 -6.79 15.87
CA PHE A 183 -12.82 -6.95 15.93
C PHE A 183 -13.28 -8.34 16.37
N SER A 184 -12.37 -9.21 16.82
CA SER A 184 -12.74 -10.53 17.34
C SER A 184 -13.66 -10.39 18.57
N PRO A 185 -14.74 -11.21 18.71
CA PRO A 185 -15.21 -12.25 17.79
C PRO A 185 -16.15 -11.76 16.67
N ALA A 186 -16.40 -10.46 16.53
CA ALA A 186 -17.41 -9.92 15.61
C ALA A 186 -17.14 -10.25 14.14
N LEU A 187 -15.85 -10.32 13.72
CA LEU A 187 -15.48 -10.73 12.35
C LEU A 187 -15.24 -12.24 12.25
N ALA A 188 -16.33 -13.01 12.28
CA ALA A 188 -16.29 -14.45 12.06
C ALA A 188 -16.06 -14.82 10.59
N ALA A 189 -15.67 -16.08 10.33
CA ALA A 189 -15.36 -16.59 9.00
C ALA A 189 -16.43 -16.34 7.91
N PRO A 190 -17.74 -16.39 8.17
CA PRO A 190 -18.76 -16.08 7.17
C PRO A 190 -18.64 -14.69 6.56
N ILE A 191 -18.20 -13.68 7.35
CA ILE A 191 -18.02 -12.30 6.85
C ILE A 191 -16.87 -12.25 5.84
N TRP A 192 -15.73 -12.88 6.15
CA TRP A 192 -14.60 -12.96 5.24
C TRP A 192 -14.94 -13.69 3.94
N ASN A 193 -15.71 -14.77 4.05
CA ASN A 193 -16.17 -15.53 2.89
C ASN A 193 -17.18 -14.74 2.02
N SER A 194 -18.01 -13.89 2.62
CA SER A 194 -18.97 -13.06 1.86
C SER A 194 -18.30 -12.01 0.99
N ILE A 195 -17.14 -11.50 1.40
CA ILE A 195 -16.39 -10.47 0.65
C ILE A 195 -15.31 -11.05 -0.27
N LEU A 196 -15.17 -12.37 -0.33
CA LEU A 196 -14.15 -13.11 -1.09
C LEU A 196 -13.98 -12.65 -2.54
N LEU A 197 -15.08 -12.38 -3.24
CA LEU A 197 -15.08 -11.95 -4.65
C LEU A 197 -15.20 -10.44 -4.81
N ILE A 198 -15.56 -9.74 -3.74
CA ILE A 198 -15.82 -8.31 -3.77
C ILE A 198 -14.54 -7.51 -3.54
N TYR A 199 -13.77 -7.86 -2.49
CA TYR A 199 -12.54 -7.11 -2.19
C TYR A 199 -11.51 -7.12 -3.34
N PRO A 200 -11.37 -8.18 -4.17
CA PRO A 200 -10.44 -8.12 -5.30
C PRO A 200 -10.78 -7.03 -6.30
N ILE A 201 -12.08 -6.84 -6.58
CA ILE A 201 -12.53 -5.78 -7.49
C ILE A 201 -12.16 -4.42 -6.92
N GLU A 202 -12.46 -4.17 -5.64
CA GLU A 202 -12.09 -2.93 -4.96
C GLU A 202 -10.59 -2.66 -4.99
N ARG A 203 -9.77 -3.69 -4.71
CA ARG A 203 -8.31 -3.56 -4.71
C ARG A 203 -7.76 -3.31 -6.12
N LEU A 204 -8.30 -3.96 -7.14
CA LEU A 204 -7.90 -3.73 -8.53
C LEU A 204 -8.31 -2.33 -9.02
N VAL A 205 -9.47 -1.82 -8.63
CA VAL A 205 -9.86 -0.42 -8.88
C VAL A 205 -8.88 0.54 -8.19
N ALA A 206 -8.53 0.28 -6.93
CA ALA A 206 -7.54 1.08 -6.20
C ALA A 206 -6.15 1.04 -6.88
N VAL A 207 -5.71 -0.12 -7.41
CA VAL A 207 -4.49 -0.25 -8.22
C VAL A 207 -4.55 0.64 -9.47
N GLY A 208 -5.69 0.61 -10.17
CA GLY A 208 -5.92 1.45 -11.35
C GLY A 208 -5.82 2.94 -11.01
N LEU A 209 -6.50 3.39 -9.95
CA LEU A 209 -6.48 4.78 -9.50
C LEU A 209 -5.09 5.21 -9.01
N ALA A 210 -4.42 4.40 -8.19
CA ALA A 210 -3.06 4.67 -7.74
C ALA A 210 -2.10 4.80 -8.92
N SER A 211 -2.21 3.89 -9.91
CA SER A 211 -1.38 3.93 -11.12
C SER A 211 -1.66 5.16 -11.97
N ALA A 212 -2.94 5.50 -12.17
CA ALA A 212 -3.36 6.65 -12.97
C ALA A 212 -2.82 7.98 -12.40
N ILE A 213 -2.72 8.10 -11.08
CA ILE A 213 -2.16 9.28 -10.41
C ILE A 213 -0.62 9.22 -10.39
N THR A 214 -0.06 8.04 -10.12
CA THR A 214 1.40 7.89 -9.96
C THR A 214 2.15 8.06 -11.27
N ILE A 215 1.61 7.61 -12.41
CA ILE A 215 2.28 7.67 -13.71
C ILE A 215 2.62 9.13 -14.11
N PRO A 216 1.66 10.07 -14.15
CA PRO A 216 1.97 11.46 -14.49
C PRO A 216 2.85 12.14 -13.43
N ALA A 217 2.62 11.88 -12.13
CA ALA A 217 3.45 12.39 -11.05
C ALA A 217 4.91 11.93 -11.18
N TYR A 218 5.13 10.63 -11.39
CA TYR A 218 6.46 10.06 -11.62
C TYR A 218 7.14 10.69 -12.84
N SER A 219 6.41 10.82 -13.95
CA SER A 219 6.93 11.42 -15.19
C SER A 219 7.35 12.88 -14.99
N SER A 220 6.55 13.66 -14.27
CA SER A 220 6.83 15.07 -13.97
C SER A 220 8.05 15.23 -13.06
N LEU A 221 8.12 14.45 -11.97
CA LEU A 221 9.25 14.48 -11.04
C LEU A 221 10.54 14.02 -11.70
N LYS A 222 10.46 13.03 -12.62
CA LYS A 222 11.61 12.57 -13.39
C LYS A 222 12.11 13.63 -14.37
N LYS A 223 11.22 14.32 -15.10
CA LYS A 223 11.59 15.44 -15.97
C LYS A 223 12.23 16.59 -15.19
N ALA A 224 11.74 16.86 -13.98
CA ALA A 224 12.31 17.86 -13.06
C ALA A 224 13.63 17.42 -12.42
N LYS A 225 14.14 16.20 -12.73
CA LYS A 225 15.34 15.58 -12.14
C LYS A 225 15.27 15.40 -10.60
N LEU A 226 14.09 15.50 -10.00
CA LEU A 226 13.90 15.36 -8.55
C LEU A 226 14.02 13.90 -8.08
N LEU A 227 13.85 12.91 -8.96
CA LEU A 227 14.04 11.49 -8.65
C LEU A 227 15.50 11.04 -8.79
N ASP A 228 16.28 11.69 -9.66
CA ASP A 228 17.68 11.29 -9.96
C ASP A 228 18.63 11.53 -8.77
N PHE A 229 18.32 12.50 -7.90
CA PHE A 229 19.10 12.74 -6.68
C PHE A 229 19.04 11.59 -5.67
N ARG A 230 18.02 10.74 -5.73
CA ARG A 230 17.75 9.66 -4.77
C ARG A 230 18.26 8.29 -5.22
N ASP A 231 18.47 8.11 -6.52
CA ASP A 231 18.99 6.85 -7.07
C ASP A 231 20.53 6.77 -6.96
N LYS A 232 21.18 7.85 -6.47
CA LYS A 232 22.64 7.95 -6.29
C LYS A 232 23.11 7.75 -4.85
N THR A 233 22.18 7.69 -3.87
CA THR A 233 22.45 7.38 -2.46
C THR A 233 21.91 6.00 -2.09
#